data_6dffe2f8ef8d6db921fc08c8533d3dd2
#
_entry.id   6dffe2f8ef8d6db921fc08c8533d3dd2
#
_cell.length_a   1.000
_cell.length_b   1.000
_cell.length_c   1.000
_cell.angle_alpha   90.00
_cell.angle_beta   90.00
_cell.angle_gamma   90.00
#
_symmetry.space_group_name_H-M   'P 1'
#
loop_
_entity.id
_entity.type
_entity.pdbx_description
1 polymer ?
#
loop_
_entity_poly.entity_id
_entity_poly.type
_entity_poly.pdbx_seq_one_letter_code
_entity_poly.pdbx_strand_id
1 'polypeptide(L)'
;DHRVREHLVDDELSVGDVVLAGGEVAACLVIEAVTRLLPGVMGNAVSPQTESFGAAGLLEEPHFTRPAEFRGWAVPDVLRSGDHGKIDRWRHAQALHRTLRYRPDLVEARGGLSETDRRLLEEFPAVPYP
;
A
#
# COMPACT_ATOMS: atom_id res chain seq x y z
N ASP A 1 -3.03 -32.43 -10.38
CA ASP A 1 -2.54 -33.73 -9.88
C ASP A 1 -1.38 -33.48 -8.89
N HIS A 2 -1.43 -34.13 -7.74
CA HIS A 2 -0.45 -33.94 -6.67
C HIS A 2 1.00 -34.22 -7.11
N ARG A 3 1.19 -35.17 -8.02
CA ARG A 3 2.50 -35.50 -8.58
C ARG A 3 3.15 -34.34 -9.36
N VAL A 4 2.37 -33.43 -9.91
CA VAL A 4 2.87 -32.21 -10.54
C VAL A 4 3.51 -31.31 -9.48
N ARG A 5 2.82 -31.15 -8.35
CA ARG A 5 3.32 -30.39 -7.20
C ARG A 5 4.62 -30.99 -6.63
N GLU A 6 4.66 -32.31 -6.49
CA GLU A 6 5.81 -32.99 -5.89
C GLU A 6 7.06 -33.06 -6.79
N HIS A 7 6.88 -33.08 -8.13
CA HIS A 7 7.97 -33.46 -9.03
C HIS A 7 8.25 -32.49 -10.17
N LEU A 8 7.35 -31.52 -10.45
CA LEU A 8 7.47 -30.71 -11.66
C LEU A 8 7.46 -29.20 -11.43
N VAL A 9 7.03 -28.72 -10.27
CA VAL A 9 7.00 -27.28 -9.96
C VAL A 9 8.04 -26.93 -8.90
N ASP A 10 8.61 -25.75 -8.99
CA ASP A 10 9.59 -25.25 -8.05
C ASP A 10 8.91 -24.63 -6.82
N ASP A 11 7.69 -24.07 -7.00
CA ASP A 11 6.95 -23.41 -5.92
C ASP A 11 5.44 -23.43 -6.16
N GLU A 12 4.67 -23.19 -5.11
CA GLU A 12 3.21 -23.09 -5.11
C GLU A 12 2.78 -21.83 -4.38
N LEU A 13 2.07 -20.96 -5.10
CA LEU A 13 1.61 -19.67 -4.60
C LEU A 13 0.09 -19.65 -4.45
N SER A 14 -0.38 -19.26 -3.27
CA SER A 14 -1.79 -18.92 -3.07
C SER A 14 -2.03 -17.44 -3.31
N VAL A 15 -3.09 -17.09 -4.03
CA VAL A 15 -3.53 -15.70 -4.24
C VAL A 15 -4.62 -15.27 -3.24
N GLY A 16 -4.90 -16.10 -2.24
CA GLY A 16 -5.90 -15.85 -1.18
C GLY A 16 -6.88 -17.01 -1.01
N ASP A 17 -7.75 -16.89 -0.01
CA ASP A 17 -8.74 -17.91 0.35
C ASP A 17 -9.97 -17.86 -0.58
N VAL A 18 -9.74 -18.11 -1.86
CA VAL A 18 -10.75 -18.11 -2.91
C VAL A 18 -10.68 -19.38 -3.74
N VAL A 19 -11.83 -19.81 -4.26
CA VAL A 19 -11.90 -20.94 -5.20
C VAL A 19 -12.20 -20.39 -6.58
N LEU A 20 -11.32 -20.67 -7.55
CA LEU A 20 -11.44 -20.27 -8.94
C LEU A 20 -11.76 -21.47 -9.83
N ALA A 21 -12.41 -21.26 -10.96
CA ALA A 21 -12.70 -22.31 -11.94
C ALA A 21 -11.42 -22.89 -12.59
N GLY A 22 -10.36 -22.08 -12.69
CA GLY A 22 -9.06 -22.45 -13.22
C GLY A 22 -7.97 -21.48 -12.70
N GLY A 23 -6.70 -21.71 -13.05
CA GLY A 23 -5.57 -20.93 -12.60
C GLY A 23 -5.28 -19.66 -13.40
N GLU A 24 -6.02 -19.38 -14.48
CA GLU A 24 -5.72 -18.31 -15.44
C GLU A 24 -5.75 -16.93 -14.79
N VAL A 25 -6.77 -16.66 -13.97
CA VAL A 25 -6.93 -15.38 -13.29
C VAL A 25 -5.84 -15.19 -12.22
N ALA A 26 -5.51 -16.25 -11.49
CA ALA A 26 -4.41 -16.23 -10.52
C ALA A 26 -3.06 -15.99 -11.22
N ALA A 27 -2.83 -16.61 -12.38
CA ALA A 27 -1.64 -16.37 -13.19
C ALA A 27 -1.55 -14.91 -13.67
N CYS A 28 -2.65 -14.33 -14.15
CA CYS A 28 -2.71 -12.93 -14.55
C CYS A 28 -2.39 -11.99 -13.38
N LEU A 29 -2.91 -12.26 -12.19
CA LEU A 29 -2.62 -11.49 -11.00
C LEU A 29 -1.12 -11.49 -10.66
N VAL A 30 -0.49 -12.66 -10.70
CA VAL A 30 0.95 -12.79 -10.43
C VAL A 30 1.77 -12.09 -11.52
N ILE A 31 1.42 -12.28 -12.80
CA ILE A 31 2.09 -11.63 -13.92
C ILE A 31 2.02 -10.10 -13.78
N GLU A 32 0.84 -9.55 -13.51
CA GLU A 32 0.67 -8.10 -13.33
C GLU A 32 1.51 -7.59 -12.15
N ALA A 33 1.42 -8.24 -10.99
CA ALA A 33 2.13 -7.84 -9.79
C ALA A 33 3.66 -7.85 -9.96
N VAL A 34 4.20 -8.83 -10.71
CA VAL A 34 5.64 -8.96 -10.95
C VAL A 34 6.10 -8.06 -12.09
N THR A 35 5.36 -8.03 -13.21
CA THR A 35 5.79 -7.31 -14.42
C THR A 35 5.90 -5.81 -14.18
N ARG A 36 4.99 -5.22 -13.38
CA ARG A 36 5.06 -3.80 -13.04
C ARG A 36 6.32 -3.38 -12.25
N LEU A 37 7.02 -4.33 -11.65
CA LEU A 37 8.28 -4.09 -10.92
C LEU A 37 9.51 -4.10 -11.85
N LEU A 38 9.36 -4.55 -13.10
CA LEU A 38 10.46 -4.59 -14.06
C LEU A 38 10.81 -3.17 -14.54
N PRO A 39 12.11 -2.86 -14.71
CA PRO A 39 12.54 -1.56 -15.23
C PRO A 39 11.90 -1.23 -16.58
N GLY A 40 11.36 -0.03 -16.71
CA GLY A 40 10.79 0.48 -17.97
C GLY A 40 9.33 0.06 -18.23
N VAL A 41 8.73 -0.79 -17.42
CA VAL A 41 7.31 -1.16 -17.55
C VAL A 41 6.40 -0.06 -17.04
N MET A 42 6.70 0.48 -15.86
CA MET A 42 5.98 1.64 -15.32
C MET A 42 6.54 2.94 -15.87
N GLY A 43 5.67 3.86 -16.27
CA GLY A 43 6.09 5.19 -16.77
C GLY A 43 6.79 6.07 -15.71
N ASN A 44 6.58 5.76 -14.42
CA ASN A 44 7.26 6.41 -13.30
C ASN A 44 8.02 5.36 -12.47
N ALA A 45 9.34 5.38 -12.56
CA ALA A 45 10.21 4.44 -11.85
C ALA A 45 10.21 4.60 -10.31
N VAL A 46 9.68 5.70 -9.79
CA VAL A 46 9.63 5.98 -8.34
C VAL A 46 8.35 5.38 -7.71
N SER A 47 7.26 5.25 -8.49
CA SER A 47 5.97 4.75 -7.98
C SER A 47 6.10 3.43 -7.19
N PRO A 48 6.76 2.38 -7.69
CA PRO A 48 6.87 1.12 -6.96
C PRO A 48 7.61 1.21 -5.62
N GLN A 49 8.39 2.27 -5.40
CA GLN A 49 9.15 2.47 -4.16
C GLN A 49 8.31 3.11 -3.05
N THR A 50 7.29 3.88 -3.42
CA THR A 50 6.44 4.67 -2.51
C THR A 50 5.07 4.07 -2.26
N GLU A 51 4.69 3.05 -3.01
CA GLU A 51 3.42 2.34 -2.87
C GLU A 51 3.38 1.41 -1.64
N SER A 52 2.19 0.86 -1.37
CA SER A 52 2.01 -0.17 -0.34
C SER A 52 3.02 -1.31 -0.52
N PHE A 53 3.57 -1.79 0.59
CA PHE A 53 4.61 -2.82 0.63
C PHE A 53 5.97 -2.40 0.03
N GLY A 54 6.16 -1.12 -0.27
CA GLY A 54 7.44 -0.56 -0.69
C GLY A 54 8.49 -0.55 0.44
N ALA A 55 9.60 0.18 0.24
CA ALA A 55 10.75 0.19 1.17
C ALA A 55 10.39 0.60 2.61
N ALA A 56 9.33 1.40 2.82
CA ALA A 56 8.87 1.80 4.14
C ALA A 56 8.13 0.68 4.91
N GLY A 57 7.73 -0.40 4.24
CA GLY A 57 6.97 -1.51 4.83
C GLY A 57 5.59 -1.09 5.36
N LEU A 58 4.99 -0.07 4.77
CA LEU A 58 3.68 0.47 5.16
C LEU A 58 2.67 0.30 4.03
N LEU A 59 1.39 0.40 4.36
CA LEU A 59 0.35 0.66 3.37
C LEU A 59 0.44 2.11 2.94
N GLU A 60 0.12 2.38 1.69
CA GLU A 60 0.06 3.72 1.13
C GLU A 60 -1.01 4.58 1.81
N GLU A 61 -0.77 5.88 1.89
CA GLU A 61 -1.72 6.85 2.41
C GLU A 61 -2.97 6.98 1.52
N PRO A 62 -4.08 7.57 2.03
CA PRO A 62 -5.27 7.81 1.21
C PRO A 62 -4.99 8.87 0.15
N HIS A 63 -5.36 8.58 -1.10
CA HIS A 63 -5.25 9.50 -2.21
C HIS A 63 -6.53 10.31 -2.39
N PHE A 64 -6.35 11.58 -2.76
CA PHE A 64 -7.44 12.50 -3.08
C PHE A 64 -7.27 13.04 -4.50
N THR A 65 -8.36 13.08 -5.24
CA THR A 65 -8.40 13.60 -6.61
C THR A 65 -9.28 14.86 -6.68
N ARG A 66 -9.27 15.54 -7.81
CA ARG A 66 -10.22 16.63 -8.10
C ARG A 66 -11.65 16.10 -8.21
N PRO A 67 -12.66 16.91 -7.84
CA PRO A 67 -12.60 18.29 -7.33
C PRO A 67 -12.16 18.38 -5.87
N ALA A 68 -11.85 19.60 -5.37
CA ALA A 68 -11.44 19.84 -3.99
C ALA A 68 -12.54 19.51 -2.95
N GLU A 69 -13.79 19.45 -3.39
CA GLU A 69 -14.92 18.99 -2.60
C GLU A 69 -15.89 18.20 -3.49
N PHE A 70 -16.35 17.07 -2.98
CA PHE A 70 -17.34 16.23 -3.65
C PHE A 70 -18.44 15.83 -2.65
N ARG A 71 -19.67 16.26 -2.89
CA ARG A 71 -20.84 15.96 -2.04
C ARG A 71 -20.65 16.34 -0.57
N GLY A 72 -19.99 17.47 -0.29
CA GLY A 72 -19.66 17.90 1.07
C GLY A 72 -18.42 17.24 1.68
N TRP A 73 -17.75 16.35 0.98
CA TRP A 73 -16.49 15.75 1.40
C TRP A 73 -15.31 16.51 0.80
N ALA A 74 -14.60 17.23 1.66
CA ALA A 74 -13.49 18.06 1.24
C ALA A 74 -12.17 17.28 1.24
N VAL A 75 -11.27 17.63 0.30
CA VAL A 75 -9.86 17.24 0.37
C VAL A 75 -9.23 17.93 1.60
N PRO A 76 -8.44 17.21 2.44
CA PRO A 76 -7.79 17.80 3.60
C PRO A 76 -6.99 19.06 3.23
N ASP A 77 -7.14 20.13 4.02
CA ASP A 77 -6.51 21.42 3.73
C ASP A 77 -4.98 21.35 3.67
N VAL A 78 -4.38 20.46 4.44
CA VAL A 78 -2.93 20.22 4.40
C VAL A 78 -2.44 19.88 2.99
N LEU A 79 -3.18 19.09 2.23
CA LEU A 79 -2.84 18.70 0.85
C LEU A 79 -2.97 19.87 -0.15
N ARG A 80 -3.66 20.94 0.24
CA ARG A 80 -3.90 22.15 -0.57
C ARG A 80 -3.00 23.32 -0.14
N SER A 81 -2.21 23.16 0.93
CA SER A 81 -1.43 24.22 1.55
C SER A 81 -0.22 24.69 0.71
N GLY A 82 0.30 23.84 -0.17
CA GLY A 82 1.56 24.06 -0.87
C GLY A 82 2.81 23.83 0.00
N ASP A 83 2.66 23.54 1.29
CA ASP A 83 3.77 23.17 2.18
C ASP A 83 4.12 21.69 1.99
N HIS A 84 5.06 21.42 1.08
CA HIS A 84 5.47 20.06 0.73
C HIS A 84 6.00 19.28 1.96
N GLY A 85 6.74 19.93 2.84
CA GLY A 85 7.25 19.27 4.04
C GLY A 85 6.13 18.84 5.00
N LYS A 86 5.10 19.67 5.17
CA LYS A 86 3.93 19.33 5.96
C LYS A 86 3.08 18.26 5.29
N ILE A 87 2.94 18.33 3.97
CA ILE A 87 2.23 17.32 3.17
C ILE A 87 2.89 15.96 3.33
N ASP A 88 4.21 15.87 3.23
CA ASP A 88 4.94 14.61 3.35
C ASP A 88 4.83 14.00 4.74
N ARG A 89 4.91 14.82 5.80
CA ARG A 89 4.67 14.37 7.17
C ARG A 89 3.24 13.86 7.37
N TRP A 90 2.26 14.58 6.85
CA TRP A 90 0.87 14.16 6.90
C TRP A 90 0.63 12.84 6.19
N ARG A 91 1.17 12.66 4.99
CA ARG A 91 1.08 11.42 4.23
C ARG A 91 1.66 10.25 5.01
N HIS A 92 2.85 10.42 5.56
CA HIS A 92 3.48 9.39 6.37
C HIS A 92 2.63 9.02 7.60
N ALA A 93 2.07 10.01 8.29
CA ALA A 93 1.15 9.77 9.41
C ALA A 93 -0.10 8.99 8.98
N GLN A 94 -0.71 9.32 7.83
CA GLN A 94 -1.87 8.59 7.33
C GLN A 94 -1.52 7.15 6.89
N ALA A 95 -0.36 6.93 6.29
CA ALA A 95 0.16 5.60 5.98
C ALA A 95 0.32 4.76 7.26
N LEU A 96 0.88 5.34 8.33
CA LEU A 96 0.99 4.70 9.65
C LEU A 96 -0.38 4.35 10.23
N HIS A 97 -1.33 5.29 10.28
CA HIS A 97 -2.69 5.05 10.78
C HIS A 97 -3.37 3.91 10.01
N ARG A 98 -3.27 3.93 8.69
CA ARG A 98 -3.86 2.90 7.83
C ARG A 98 -3.22 1.54 8.08
N THR A 99 -1.89 1.50 8.19
CA THR A 99 -1.17 0.25 8.43
C THR A 99 -1.49 -0.33 9.80
N LEU A 100 -1.50 0.49 10.84
CA LEU A 100 -1.89 0.06 12.20
C LEU A 100 -3.30 -0.53 12.23
N ARG A 101 -4.23 0.02 11.45
CA ARG A 101 -5.61 -0.44 11.41
C ARG A 101 -5.80 -1.75 10.65
N TYR A 102 -5.18 -1.88 9.48
CA TYR A 102 -5.50 -2.97 8.54
C TYR A 102 -4.41 -4.04 8.46
N ARG A 103 -3.17 -3.68 8.74
CA ARG A 103 -2.00 -4.57 8.64
C ARG A 103 -1.00 -4.27 9.76
N PRO A 104 -1.41 -4.43 11.04
CA PRO A 104 -0.52 -4.20 12.19
C PRO A 104 0.72 -5.10 12.15
N ASP A 105 0.62 -6.28 11.54
CA ASP A 105 1.73 -7.19 11.29
C ASP A 105 2.90 -6.54 10.52
N LEU A 106 2.63 -5.61 9.60
CA LEU A 106 3.68 -4.88 8.88
C LEU A 106 4.43 -3.91 9.80
N VAL A 107 3.74 -3.30 10.75
CA VAL A 107 4.39 -2.44 11.76
C VAL A 107 5.30 -3.28 12.66
N GLU A 108 4.87 -4.45 13.07
CA GLU A 108 5.69 -5.39 13.86
C GLU A 108 6.91 -5.86 13.07
N ALA A 109 6.73 -6.25 11.80
CA ALA A 109 7.79 -6.73 10.93
C ALA A 109 8.91 -5.70 10.70
N ARG A 110 8.58 -4.39 10.71
CA ARG A 110 9.58 -3.30 10.60
C ARG A 110 10.26 -2.94 11.93
N GLY A 111 9.94 -3.63 13.02
CA GLY A 111 10.51 -3.37 14.36
C GLY A 111 9.70 -2.40 15.20
N GLY A 112 8.44 -2.15 14.86
CA GLY A 112 7.52 -1.28 15.59
C GLY A 112 7.54 0.17 15.13
N LEU A 113 6.95 1.05 15.96
CA LEU A 113 6.92 2.49 15.72
C LEU A 113 8.17 3.17 16.29
N SER A 114 8.85 3.96 15.45
CA SER A 114 9.90 4.87 15.90
C SER A 114 9.33 6.01 16.76
N GLU A 115 10.18 6.75 17.44
CA GLU A 115 9.80 7.97 18.16
C GLU A 115 9.22 9.04 17.20
N THR A 116 9.78 9.13 16.01
CA THR A 116 9.27 10.02 14.95
C THR A 116 7.88 9.62 14.51
N ASP A 117 7.64 8.32 14.32
CA ASP A 117 6.30 7.81 13.94
C ASP A 117 5.24 8.18 15.00
N ARG A 118 5.56 8.02 16.29
CA ARG A 118 4.64 8.37 17.39
C ARG A 118 4.28 9.86 17.38
N ARG A 119 5.26 10.73 17.20
CA ARG A 119 5.04 12.18 17.09
C ARG A 119 4.16 12.55 15.89
N LEU A 120 4.37 11.89 14.75
CA LEU A 120 3.55 12.12 13.57
C LEU A 120 2.10 11.68 13.76
N LEU A 121 1.87 10.56 14.45
CA LEU A 121 0.52 10.09 14.78
C LEU A 121 -0.20 11.05 15.74
N GLU A 122 0.53 11.70 16.65
CA GLU A 122 -0.02 12.74 17.55
C GLU A 122 -0.28 14.06 16.81
N GLU A 123 0.63 14.48 15.91
CA GLU A 123 0.52 15.71 15.13
C GLU A 123 -0.65 15.66 14.13
N PHE A 124 -0.86 14.51 13.50
CA PHE A 124 -1.84 14.33 12.44
C PHE A 124 -2.79 13.17 12.76
N PRO A 125 -3.98 13.45 13.26
CA PRO A 125 -5.00 12.43 13.51
C PRO A 125 -5.41 11.71 12.20
N ALA A 126 -5.87 10.47 12.34
CA ALA A 126 -6.35 9.68 11.20
C ALA A 126 -7.50 10.39 10.48
N VAL A 127 -7.47 10.39 9.15
CA VAL A 127 -8.67 10.70 8.38
C VAL A 127 -9.70 9.58 8.61
N PRO A 128 -11.02 9.89 8.56
CA PRO A 128 -12.04 8.86 8.66
C PRO A 128 -11.87 7.81 7.55
N TYR A 129 -11.73 6.54 7.95
CA TYR A 129 -11.83 5.40 7.05
C TYR A 129 -13.19 4.72 7.26
N PRO A 130 -13.85 4.27 6.20
CA PRO A 130 -15.08 3.50 6.32
C PRO A 130 -14.88 2.19 7.09
#